data_6c6e11bd6d7bd2c24f7edafc8ef236af
#
_entry.id   6c6e11bd6d7bd2c24f7edafc8ef236af
#
_cell.length_a   1.000
_cell.length_b   1.000
_cell.length_c   1.000
_cell.angle_alpha   90.00
_cell.angle_beta   90.00
_cell.angle_gamma   90.00
#
_symmetry.space_group_name_H-M   'P 1'
#
loop_
_entity.id
_entity.type
_entity.pdbx_description
1 polymer ?
#
loop_
_entity_poly.entity_id
_entity_poly.type
_entity_poly.pdbx_seq_one_letter_code
_entity_poly.pdbx_strand_id
1 'polypeptide(L)'
;MNTVDRRNFLAQSAALAGGSLLPFSNSARAEPPTETKKIRLIIDETICLAPQFLSAELLRLEGFTEVEYVRQNYGEFPNAGSSIAASKADITQDAAISFIPLIDAGQPVVLLSGIHVGCWELFGGPRVDTIRDLRGKRIPIAAQGAEEHLVISSLLAYLGMDPRKDVEFVTIPDFEDQRKAFVAGSVDAIFAFPPQPQKLRAEKIGHVIVDAARDRPWAHYFCCMVGANRDFATRNPVATKRALRAILKATDICAQDPQRAARYLVTKGYEPSYETALEVLSNLSYRRWRDFNAEDTLRFHALRLREVGLIKNASNKIMAQGTD
;
A
#
# COMPACT_ATOMS: atom_id res chain seq x y z
N MET A 1 39.94 -41.19 -42.35
CA MET A 1 39.17 -41.31 -41.10
C MET A 1 40.17 -41.39 -39.94
N ASN A 2 40.46 -40.26 -39.31
CA ASN A 2 41.39 -40.20 -38.19
C ASN A 2 40.66 -40.56 -36.89
N THR A 3 41.03 -41.72 -36.35
CA THR A 3 40.60 -42.17 -35.02
C THR A 3 41.27 -41.32 -33.95
N VAL A 4 40.51 -40.51 -33.26
CA VAL A 4 41.00 -39.77 -32.10
C VAL A 4 41.22 -40.78 -30.96
N ASP A 5 42.51 -40.94 -30.58
CA ASP A 5 42.90 -41.86 -29.52
C ASP A 5 42.37 -41.39 -28.14
N ARG A 6 41.57 -42.22 -27.50
CA ARG A 6 40.93 -41.99 -26.21
C ARG A 6 41.94 -41.66 -25.09
N ARG A 7 43.17 -42.11 -25.20
CA ARG A 7 44.24 -41.82 -24.22
C ARG A 7 44.69 -40.36 -24.29
N ASN A 8 44.80 -39.80 -25.52
CA ASN A 8 45.19 -38.41 -25.70
C ASN A 8 44.10 -37.42 -25.28
N PHE A 9 42.82 -37.80 -25.42
CA PHE A 9 41.68 -36.99 -24.93
C PHE A 9 41.67 -36.91 -23.38
N LEU A 10 41.91 -38.01 -22.69
CA LEU A 10 41.95 -38.02 -21.21
C LEU A 10 43.17 -37.31 -20.65
N ALA A 11 44.31 -37.32 -21.32
CA ALA A 11 45.51 -36.61 -20.91
C ALA A 11 45.36 -35.09 -21.07
N GLN A 12 44.70 -34.63 -22.12
CA GLN A 12 44.39 -33.18 -22.32
C GLN A 12 43.32 -32.69 -21.37
N SER A 13 42.36 -33.50 -20.94
CA SER A 13 41.35 -33.14 -19.97
C SER A 13 41.92 -33.01 -18.55
N ALA A 14 42.98 -33.76 -18.20
CA ALA A 14 43.64 -33.64 -16.90
C ALA A 14 44.54 -32.41 -16.76
N ALA A 15 45.06 -31.87 -17.87
CA ALA A 15 45.88 -30.65 -17.88
C ALA A 15 45.06 -29.36 -17.74
N LEU A 16 43.77 -29.37 -18.03
CA LEU A 16 42.85 -28.25 -17.87
C LEU A 16 42.22 -28.20 -16.46
N ALA A 17 42.32 -29.23 -15.66
CA ALA A 17 41.82 -29.28 -14.31
C ALA A 17 42.80 -28.75 -13.23
N GLY A 18 44.04 -28.39 -13.60
CA GLY A 18 45.07 -27.89 -12.68
C GLY A 18 45.28 -26.40 -12.64
N GLY A 19 44.51 -25.63 -13.41
CA GLY A 19 44.72 -24.19 -13.52
C GLY A 19 43.48 -23.39 -13.06
N SER A 20 43.56 -22.84 -11.86
CA SER A 20 42.69 -21.85 -11.22
C SER A 20 41.64 -22.40 -10.25
N LEU A 21 42.09 -22.98 -9.16
CA LEU A 21 41.43 -22.81 -7.87
C LEU A 21 41.65 -21.34 -7.40
N LEU A 22 41.09 -20.37 -8.13
CA LEU A 22 40.81 -19.10 -7.51
C LEU A 22 39.75 -19.39 -6.42
N PRO A 23 39.99 -19.05 -5.17
CA PRO A 23 38.96 -19.14 -4.16
C PRO A 23 37.89 -18.12 -4.52
N PHE A 24 36.82 -18.56 -5.20
CA PHE A 24 35.56 -17.87 -5.12
C PHE A 24 35.05 -18.02 -3.69
N SER A 25 35.78 -17.40 -2.75
CA SER A 25 35.24 -17.08 -1.43
C SER A 25 34.28 -15.90 -1.60
N ASN A 26 33.21 -16.10 -2.39
CA ASN A 26 31.93 -15.51 -2.07
C ASN A 26 31.48 -16.22 -0.78
N SER A 27 32.16 -15.90 0.34
CA SER A 27 31.59 -16.13 1.64
C SER A 27 30.28 -15.36 1.62
N ALA A 28 29.17 -16.07 1.40
CA ALA A 28 27.84 -15.56 1.66
C ALA A 28 27.87 -15.12 3.13
N ARG A 29 28.22 -13.85 3.36
CA ARG A 29 28.19 -13.28 4.71
C ARG A 29 26.74 -13.38 5.13
N ALA A 30 26.45 -14.17 6.12
CA ALA A 30 25.14 -14.21 6.74
C ALA A 30 24.75 -12.78 7.08
N GLU A 31 23.54 -12.40 6.68
CA GLU A 31 23.02 -11.08 6.99
C GLU A 31 23.06 -10.85 8.50
N PRO A 32 23.55 -9.70 9.00
CA PRO A 32 23.70 -9.46 10.43
C PRO A 32 22.34 -9.62 11.14
N PRO A 33 22.33 -9.95 12.44
CA PRO A 33 21.09 -10.00 13.22
C PRO A 33 20.39 -8.64 13.21
N THR A 34 19.07 -8.63 13.43
CA THR A 34 18.30 -7.39 13.59
C THR A 34 18.76 -6.61 14.83
N GLU A 35 18.82 -5.29 14.73
CA GLU A 35 19.17 -4.39 15.83
C GLU A 35 18.12 -4.43 16.95
N THR A 36 16.88 -4.78 16.61
CA THR A 36 15.77 -4.96 17.55
C THR A 36 15.05 -6.29 17.30
N LYS A 37 14.48 -6.86 18.35
CA LYS A 37 13.63 -8.04 18.31
C LYS A 37 12.14 -7.70 18.28
N LYS A 38 11.81 -6.45 18.51
CA LYS A 38 10.43 -5.94 18.48
C LYS A 38 10.16 -5.18 17.20
N ILE A 39 8.96 -5.39 16.62
CA ILE A 39 8.42 -4.63 15.51
C ILE A 39 6.95 -4.36 15.75
N ARG A 40 6.50 -3.12 15.51
CA ARG A 40 5.12 -2.67 15.65
C ARG A 40 4.58 -2.29 14.28
N LEU A 41 3.42 -2.83 13.93
CA LEU A 41 2.71 -2.54 12.68
C LEU A 41 1.32 -2.00 12.99
N ILE A 42 0.80 -1.11 12.16
CA ILE A 42 -0.59 -0.67 12.28
C ILE A 42 -1.52 -1.76 11.74
N ILE A 43 -2.69 -1.89 12.34
CA ILE A 43 -3.79 -2.73 11.86
C ILE A 43 -5.08 -1.92 11.78
N ASP A 44 -5.83 -2.09 10.70
CA ASP A 44 -7.19 -1.62 10.54
C ASP A 44 -8.08 -2.68 9.87
N GLU A 45 -9.30 -2.31 9.49
CA GLU A 45 -10.30 -3.24 8.94
C GLU A 45 -10.24 -3.37 7.40
N THR A 46 -9.22 -2.77 6.78
CA THR A 46 -9.08 -2.70 5.32
C THR A 46 -8.33 -3.92 4.78
N ILE A 47 -9.01 -4.84 4.12
CA ILE A 47 -8.41 -6.12 3.69
C ILE A 47 -7.43 -6.03 2.52
N CYS A 48 -7.32 -4.92 1.83
CA CYS A 48 -6.22 -4.70 0.88
C CYS A 48 -4.84 -4.61 1.55
N LEU A 49 -4.81 -4.47 2.88
CA LEU A 49 -3.60 -4.55 3.72
C LEU A 49 -3.22 -6.00 4.09
N ALA A 50 -3.87 -7.01 3.52
CA ALA A 50 -3.62 -8.42 3.79
C ALA A 50 -2.15 -8.83 3.84
N PRO A 51 -1.22 -8.34 2.96
CA PRO A 51 0.20 -8.67 3.07
C PRO A 51 0.79 -8.34 4.43
N GLN A 52 0.43 -7.20 5.04
CA GLN A 52 0.90 -6.82 6.36
C GLN A 52 0.37 -7.78 7.44
N PHE A 53 -0.89 -8.19 7.35
CA PHE A 53 -1.49 -9.12 8.33
C PHE A 53 -0.91 -10.53 8.21
N LEU A 54 -0.67 -11.00 6.99
CA LEU A 54 -0.05 -12.30 6.74
C LEU A 54 1.44 -12.33 7.11
N SER A 55 2.09 -11.19 7.25
CA SER A 55 3.53 -11.12 7.50
C SER A 55 3.96 -11.58 8.90
N ALA A 56 3.05 -11.78 9.87
CA ALA A 56 3.38 -12.08 11.25
C ALA A 56 4.35 -13.28 11.42
N GLU A 57 4.06 -14.40 10.76
CA GLU A 57 4.93 -15.59 10.81
C GLU A 57 6.26 -15.35 10.07
N LEU A 58 6.21 -14.63 8.96
CA LEU A 58 7.39 -14.28 8.18
C LEU A 58 8.31 -13.34 8.97
N LEU A 59 7.77 -12.40 9.72
CA LEU A 59 8.51 -11.52 10.61
C LEU A 59 9.25 -12.33 11.69
N ARG A 60 8.61 -13.36 12.26
CA ARG A 60 9.28 -14.26 13.20
C ARG A 60 10.45 -15.01 12.56
N LEU A 61 10.28 -15.49 11.32
CA LEU A 61 11.36 -16.12 10.56
C LEU A 61 12.50 -15.16 10.21
N GLU A 62 12.21 -13.87 10.09
CA GLU A 62 13.21 -12.82 9.87
C GLU A 62 13.92 -12.40 11.17
N GLY A 63 13.53 -12.95 12.34
CA GLY A 63 14.23 -12.79 13.60
C GLY A 63 13.56 -11.86 14.62
N PHE A 64 12.30 -11.44 14.36
CA PHE A 64 11.53 -10.70 15.36
C PHE A 64 10.82 -11.68 16.31
N THR A 65 11.07 -11.53 17.62
CA THR A 65 10.39 -12.32 18.64
C THR A 65 9.12 -11.66 19.17
N GLU A 66 9.05 -10.34 19.04
CA GLU A 66 7.92 -9.51 19.45
C GLU A 66 7.33 -8.79 18.22
N VAL A 67 6.24 -9.35 17.70
CA VAL A 67 5.47 -8.74 16.59
C VAL A 67 4.16 -8.22 17.17
N GLU A 68 4.00 -6.91 17.20
CA GLU A 68 2.85 -6.22 17.76
C GLU A 68 2.04 -5.56 16.65
N TYR A 69 0.72 -5.76 16.67
CA TYR A 69 -0.22 -5.04 15.83
C TYR A 69 -0.95 -3.99 16.64
N VAL A 70 -0.72 -2.73 16.31
CA VAL A 70 -1.35 -1.56 16.96
C VAL A 70 -2.57 -1.16 16.14
N ARG A 71 -3.76 -1.16 16.76
CA ARG A 71 -4.99 -0.75 16.07
C ARG A 71 -4.93 0.73 15.71
N GLN A 72 -5.28 1.05 14.46
CA GLN A 72 -5.42 2.44 14.02
C GLN A 72 -6.48 3.17 14.85
N ASN A 73 -6.13 4.35 15.31
CA ASN A 73 -7.03 5.24 16.05
C ASN A 73 -7.34 6.47 15.19
N TYR A 74 -8.41 6.38 14.40
CA TYR A 74 -8.85 7.47 13.53
C TYR A 74 -9.34 8.73 14.28
N GLY A 75 -9.65 8.62 15.57
CA GLY A 75 -9.96 9.78 16.42
C GLY A 75 -8.74 10.62 16.80
N GLU A 76 -7.52 10.03 16.73
CA GLU A 76 -6.26 10.71 17.05
C GLU A 76 -5.43 11.00 15.78
N PHE A 77 -5.43 10.07 14.83
CA PHE A 77 -4.64 10.13 13.60
C PHE A 77 -5.50 9.85 12.36
N PRO A 78 -5.53 10.75 11.36
CA PRO A 78 -6.40 10.62 10.20
C PRO A 78 -6.06 9.44 9.27
N ASN A 79 -4.86 8.85 9.39
CA ASN A 79 -4.39 7.72 8.60
C ASN A 79 -3.24 6.99 9.31
N ALA A 80 -2.86 5.79 8.83
CA ALA A 80 -1.80 4.98 9.44
C ALA A 80 -0.41 5.61 9.29
N GLY A 81 -0.17 6.35 8.21
CA GLY A 81 1.07 7.12 8.03
C GLY A 81 1.30 8.13 9.16
N SER A 82 0.26 8.83 9.61
CA SER A 82 0.37 9.76 10.73
C SER A 82 0.64 9.06 12.07
N SER A 83 0.12 7.85 12.25
CA SER A 83 0.42 7.03 13.44
C SER A 83 1.90 6.61 13.49
N ILE A 84 2.52 6.21 12.38
CA ILE A 84 3.96 5.92 12.36
C ILE A 84 4.80 7.19 12.49
N ALA A 85 4.38 8.32 11.91
CA ALA A 85 5.05 9.61 12.13
C ALA A 85 5.12 9.99 13.61
N ALA A 86 4.05 9.72 14.35
CA ALA A 86 3.96 9.91 15.80
C ALA A 86 4.63 8.78 16.63
N SER A 87 5.36 7.86 16.00
CA SER A 87 6.04 6.72 16.64
C SER A 87 5.11 5.75 17.39
N LYS A 88 3.81 5.69 17.04
CA LYS A 88 2.89 4.70 17.61
C LYS A 88 3.17 3.29 17.08
N ALA A 89 3.70 3.19 15.86
CA ALA A 89 4.23 1.97 15.27
C ALA A 89 5.50 2.29 14.47
N ASP A 90 6.17 1.25 13.96
CA ASP A 90 7.47 1.37 13.31
C ASP A 90 7.34 1.32 11.79
N ILE A 91 6.40 0.51 11.30
CA ILE A 91 6.13 0.26 9.87
C ILE A 91 4.62 0.14 9.67
N THR A 92 4.14 0.58 8.52
CA THR A 92 2.76 0.33 8.07
C THR A 92 2.66 0.25 6.57
N GLN A 93 1.69 -0.52 6.08
CA GLN A 93 1.13 -0.38 4.75
C GLN A 93 -0.03 0.63 4.83
N ASP A 94 -0.07 1.59 3.90
CA ASP A 94 -1.08 2.64 3.88
C ASP A 94 -1.26 3.17 2.45
N ALA A 95 -2.28 3.98 2.20
CA ALA A 95 -2.45 4.64 0.91
C ALA A 95 -1.24 5.55 0.61
N ALA A 96 -0.70 5.42 -0.59
CA ALA A 96 0.49 6.18 -1.02
C ALA A 96 0.31 7.70 -0.83
N ILE A 97 -0.89 8.19 -1.09
CA ILE A 97 -1.25 9.62 -1.00
C ILE A 97 -1.21 10.14 0.45
N SER A 98 -1.46 9.28 1.45
CA SER A 98 -1.48 9.64 2.87
C SER A 98 -0.11 10.06 3.41
N PHE A 99 0.97 9.52 2.84
CA PHE A 99 2.33 9.87 3.24
C PHE A 99 2.79 11.24 2.74
N ILE A 100 2.23 11.73 1.64
CA ILE A 100 2.73 12.93 0.96
C ILE A 100 2.60 14.21 1.80
N PRO A 101 1.46 14.51 2.45
CA PRO A 101 1.37 15.66 3.35
C PRO A 101 2.29 15.56 4.57
N LEU A 102 2.56 14.34 5.05
CA LEU A 102 3.47 14.11 6.17
C LEU A 102 4.92 14.43 5.77
N ILE A 103 5.34 13.98 4.60
CA ILE A 103 6.66 14.29 4.04
C ILE A 103 6.78 15.79 3.76
N ASP A 104 5.74 16.42 3.20
CA ASP A 104 5.69 17.87 2.96
C ASP A 104 5.86 18.68 4.24
N ALA A 105 5.29 18.19 5.34
CA ALA A 105 5.40 18.79 6.66
C ALA A 105 6.71 18.46 7.41
N GLY A 106 7.62 17.66 6.79
CA GLY A 106 8.88 17.23 7.41
C GLY A 106 8.70 16.21 8.53
N GLN A 107 7.57 15.50 8.57
CA GLN A 107 7.35 14.43 9.54
C GLN A 107 8.29 13.24 9.30
N PRO A 108 8.68 12.49 10.34
CA PRO A 108 9.68 11.42 10.23
C PRO A 108 9.09 10.15 9.60
N VAL A 109 8.74 10.22 8.31
CA VAL A 109 8.30 9.07 7.52
C VAL A 109 9.22 8.85 6.31
N VAL A 110 9.40 7.59 5.92
CA VAL A 110 10.12 7.17 4.71
C VAL A 110 9.34 6.07 4.03
N LEU A 111 9.27 6.12 2.70
CA LEU A 111 8.60 5.11 1.88
C LEU A 111 9.60 4.05 1.44
N LEU A 112 9.21 2.78 1.57
CA LEU A 112 10.09 1.65 1.35
C LEU A 112 9.78 0.87 0.07
N SER A 113 8.48 0.69 -0.26
CA SER A 113 8.05 -0.08 -1.44
C SER A 113 6.58 0.16 -1.76
N GLY A 114 6.22 0.03 -3.03
CA GLY A 114 4.82 -0.16 -3.43
C GLY A 114 4.34 -1.59 -3.21
N ILE A 115 3.04 -1.79 -3.06
CA ILE A 115 2.42 -3.10 -2.82
C ILE A 115 1.43 -3.48 -3.93
N HIS A 116 0.46 -2.62 -4.23
CA HIS A 116 -0.50 -2.84 -5.31
C HIS A 116 -1.05 -1.52 -5.84
N VAL A 117 -1.56 -1.55 -7.06
CA VAL A 117 -2.35 -0.46 -7.64
C VAL A 117 -3.83 -0.75 -7.44
N GLY A 118 -4.64 0.30 -7.40
CA GLY A 118 -6.10 0.28 -7.40
C GLY A 118 -6.73 -0.64 -6.36
N CYS A 119 -7.45 -0.07 -5.42
CA CYS A 119 -8.29 -0.86 -4.52
C CYS A 119 -9.53 -0.11 -4.08
N TRP A 120 -9.58 1.20 -4.27
CA TRP A 120 -10.72 2.00 -3.87
C TRP A 120 -11.67 2.22 -5.04
N GLU A 121 -12.91 2.45 -4.68
CA GLU A 121 -13.97 2.84 -5.61
C GLU A 121 -14.70 4.08 -5.07
N LEU A 122 -15.16 4.92 -5.98
CA LEU A 122 -16.05 6.03 -5.68
C LEU A 122 -17.44 5.71 -6.23
N PHE A 123 -18.45 5.75 -5.37
CA PHE A 123 -19.82 5.48 -5.72
C PHE A 123 -20.60 6.79 -5.79
N GLY A 124 -21.42 6.93 -6.83
CA GLY A 124 -22.37 8.01 -7.01
C GLY A 124 -23.78 7.61 -6.63
N GLY A 125 -24.52 8.56 -6.08
CA GLY A 125 -25.97 8.49 -5.93
C GLY A 125 -26.70 8.78 -7.24
N PRO A 126 -28.04 8.86 -7.25
CA PRO A 126 -28.87 8.92 -8.48
C PRO A 126 -28.58 10.09 -9.44
N ARG A 127 -27.82 11.09 -9.03
CA ARG A 127 -27.49 12.30 -9.82
C ARG A 127 -25.99 12.55 -9.92
N VAL A 128 -25.19 11.52 -9.80
CA VAL A 128 -23.72 11.62 -9.85
C VAL A 128 -23.19 10.46 -10.67
N ASP A 129 -23.09 10.62 -11.98
CA ASP A 129 -22.66 9.59 -12.92
C ASP A 129 -21.15 9.70 -13.26
N THR A 130 -20.56 10.87 -13.02
CA THR A 130 -19.16 11.17 -13.30
C THR A 130 -18.53 12.00 -12.18
N ILE A 131 -17.21 12.09 -12.14
CA ILE A 131 -16.50 12.95 -11.17
C ILE A 131 -16.91 14.42 -11.34
N ARG A 132 -17.25 14.88 -12.57
CA ARG A 132 -17.68 16.26 -12.82
C ARG A 132 -19.01 16.60 -12.18
N ASP A 133 -19.88 15.61 -12.00
CA ASP A 133 -21.20 15.77 -11.35
C ASP A 133 -21.08 15.96 -9.83
N LEU A 134 -19.87 15.77 -9.27
CA LEU A 134 -19.60 16.09 -7.87
C LEU A 134 -19.65 17.59 -7.56
N ARG A 135 -19.68 18.47 -8.59
CA ARG A 135 -19.79 19.91 -8.36
C ARG A 135 -21.05 20.27 -7.60
N GLY A 136 -20.88 20.97 -6.46
CA GLY A 136 -21.96 21.33 -5.54
C GLY A 136 -22.52 20.17 -4.73
N LYS A 137 -21.84 19.01 -4.70
CA LYS A 137 -22.29 17.82 -3.99
C LYS A 137 -21.63 17.67 -2.63
N ARG A 138 -22.32 16.94 -1.75
CA ARG A 138 -21.87 16.60 -0.40
C ARG A 138 -21.20 15.24 -0.44
N ILE A 139 -19.96 15.17 0.08
CA ILE A 139 -19.15 13.96 0.08
C ILE A 139 -18.67 13.70 1.52
N PRO A 140 -18.95 12.54 2.11
CA PRO A 140 -18.51 12.24 3.46
C PRO A 140 -17.01 11.92 3.49
N ILE A 141 -16.36 12.37 4.54
CA ILE A 141 -14.97 12.06 4.88
C ILE A 141 -14.87 11.78 6.37
N ALA A 142 -13.97 10.88 6.78
CA ALA A 142 -13.76 10.60 8.19
C ALA A 142 -13.15 11.82 8.90
N ALA A 143 -12.18 12.47 8.25
CA ALA A 143 -11.54 13.69 8.75
C ALA A 143 -10.84 14.45 7.61
N GLN A 144 -10.50 15.71 7.84
CA GLN A 144 -9.59 16.44 6.97
C GLN A 144 -8.20 15.77 7.01
N GLY A 145 -7.62 15.48 5.83
CA GLY A 145 -6.35 14.76 5.73
C GLY A 145 -6.47 13.24 5.78
N ALA A 146 -7.67 12.69 5.98
CA ALA A 146 -7.94 11.27 5.79
C ALA A 146 -7.81 10.87 4.31
N GLU A 147 -7.67 9.58 4.05
CA GLU A 147 -7.36 9.05 2.70
C GLU A 147 -8.39 9.48 1.67
N GLU A 148 -9.67 9.32 1.96
CA GLU A 148 -10.76 9.71 1.07
C GLU A 148 -10.76 11.21 0.75
N HIS A 149 -10.45 12.06 1.74
CA HIS A 149 -10.30 13.50 1.52
C HIS A 149 -9.17 13.80 0.53
N LEU A 150 -8.01 13.16 0.71
CA LEU A 150 -6.83 13.38 -0.14
C LEU A 150 -7.05 12.83 -1.55
N VAL A 151 -7.63 11.61 -1.67
CA VAL A 151 -7.89 10.98 -2.97
C VAL A 151 -8.93 11.77 -3.75
N ILE A 152 -10.08 12.12 -3.15
CA ILE A 152 -11.12 12.89 -3.82
C ILE A 152 -10.59 14.27 -4.23
N SER A 153 -9.79 14.92 -3.38
CA SER A 153 -9.15 16.20 -3.73
C SER A 153 -8.21 16.04 -4.93
N SER A 154 -7.45 14.94 -5.01
CA SER A 154 -6.60 14.61 -6.16
C SER A 154 -7.41 14.35 -7.44
N LEU A 155 -8.56 13.65 -7.34
CA LEU A 155 -9.48 13.44 -8.45
C LEU A 155 -10.01 14.75 -9.01
N LEU A 156 -10.47 15.62 -8.12
CA LEU A 156 -11.00 16.94 -8.49
C LEU A 156 -9.94 17.82 -9.14
N ALA A 157 -8.72 17.86 -8.55
CA ALA A 157 -7.57 18.58 -9.11
C ALA A 157 -7.24 18.10 -10.53
N TYR A 158 -7.23 16.78 -10.76
CA TYR A 158 -6.97 16.19 -12.08
C TYR A 158 -7.97 16.69 -13.16
N LEU A 159 -9.20 17.00 -12.78
CA LEU A 159 -10.23 17.55 -13.67
C LEU A 159 -10.33 19.08 -13.67
N GLY A 160 -9.40 19.76 -12.98
CA GLY A 160 -9.38 21.22 -12.86
C GLY A 160 -10.48 21.78 -11.95
N MET A 161 -10.95 20.98 -11.00
CA MET A 161 -11.91 21.40 -9.97
C MET A 161 -11.18 21.74 -8.66
N ASP A 162 -11.66 22.75 -7.94
CA ASP A 162 -11.14 23.13 -6.62
C ASP A 162 -11.94 22.44 -5.51
N PRO A 163 -11.37 21.46 -4.78
CA PRO A 163 -12.10 20.73 -3.74
C PRO A 163 -12.62 21.60 -2.60
N ARG A 164 -12.08 22.80 -2.43
CA ARG A 164 -12.53 23.77 -1.38
C ARG A 164 -13.73 24.58 -1.78
N LYS A 165 -14.09 24.59 -3.06
CA LYS A 165 -15.17 25.42 -3.64
C LYS A 165 -16.22 24.60 -4.39
N ASP A 166 -15.75 23.55 -5.04
CA ASP A 166 -16.58 22.80 -5.97
C ASP A 166 -17.35 21.65 -5.31
N VAL A 167 -16.96 21.23 -4.09
CA VAL A 167 -17.66 20.20 -3.31
C VAL A 167 -17.80 20.62 -1.84
N GLU A 168 -18.72 19.99 -1.13
CA GLU A 168 -18.86 20.09 0.32
C GLU A 168 -18.43 18.79 0.98
N PHE A 169 -17.29 18.83 1.71
CA PHE A 169 -16.88 17.69 2.54
C PHE A 169 -17.63 17.71 3.87
N VAL A 170 -18.33 16.62 4.16
CA VAL A 170 -19.08 16.42 5.41
C VAL A 170 -18.30 15.44 6.30
N THR A 171 -17.88 15.88 7.46
CA THR A 171 -17.15 15.00 8.39
C THR A 171 -18.11 14.01 9.05
N ILE A 172 -17.93 12.73 8.74
CA ILE A 172 -18.63 11.59 9.32
C ILE A 172 -17.57 10.50 9.55
N PRO A 173 -17.06 10.32 10.78
CA PRO A 173 -15.89 9.48 11.06
C PRO A 173 -16.07 8.00 10.78
N ASP A 174 -17.27 7.46 11.02
CA ASP A 174 -17.59 6.04 10.89
C ASP A 174 -18.13 5.72 9.48
N PHE A 175 -17.60 4.67 8.83
CA PHE A 175 -18.01 4.29 7.48
C PHE A 175 -19.49 3.85 7.41
N GLU A 176 -19.99 3.14 8.41
CA GLU A 176 -21.39 2.71 8.39
C GLU A 176 -22.34 3.89 8.53
N ASP A 177 -21.95 4.95 9.23
CA ASP A 177 -22.72 6.19 9.29
C ASP A 177 -22.60 6.98 7.98
N GLN A 178 -21.45 6.97 7.31
CA GLN A 178 -21.33 7.47 5.92
C GLN A 178 -22.27 6.71 4.97
N ARG A 179 -22.30 5.39 5.05
CA ARG A 179 -23.19 4.52 4.25
C ARG A 179 -24.67 4.84 4.51
N LYS A 180 -25.09 4.98 5.77
CA LYS A 180 -26.45 5.39 6.13
C LYS A 180 -26.81 6.76 5.56
N ALA A 181 -25.91 7.73 5.67
CA ALA A 181 -26.09 9.07 5.12
C ALA A 181 -26.22 9.03 3.59
N PHE A 182 -25.46 8.18 2.91
CA PHE A 182 -25.53 7.98 1.47
C PHE A 182 -26.85 7.34 1.03
N VAL A 183 -27.30 6.29 1.71
CA VAL A 183 -28.60 5.65 1.45
C VAL A 183 -29.76 6.62 1.70
N ALA A 184 -29.67 7.45 2.73
CA ALA A 184 -30.67 8.48 3.04
C ALA A 184 -30.64 9.69 2.08
N GLY A 185 -29.66 9.78 1.16
CA GLY A 185 -29.48 10.92 0.28
C GLY A 185 -28.98 12.18 1.00
N SER A 186 -28.46 12.04 2.22
CA SER A 186 -27.87 13.15 2.97
C SER A 186 -26.48 13.52 2.47
N VAL A 187 -25.82 12.62 1.75
CA VAL A 187 -24.62 12.84 0.95
C VAL A 187 -24.81 12.25 -0.44
N ASP A 188 -24.08 12.75 -1.43
CA ASP A 188 -24.34 12.48 -2.84
C ASP A 188 -23.39 11.44 -3.45
N ALA A 189 -22.26 11.19 -2.83
CA ALA A 189 -21.28 10.18 -3.22
C ALA A 189 -20.62 9.58 -1.97
N ILE A 190 -20.05 8.38 -2.09
CA ILE A 190 -19.30 7.72 -1.01
C ILE A 190 -18.03 7.05 -1.56
N PHE A 191 -16.92 7.25 -0.87
CA PHE A 191 -15.64 6.63 -1.17
C PHE A 191 -15.49 5.36 -0.33
N ALA A 192 -14.92 4.30 -0.91
CA ALA A 192 -14.85 3.02 -0.23
C ALA A 192 -13.56 2.25 -0.54
N PHE A 193 -12.94 1.67 0.50
CA PHE A 193 -11.89 0.67 0.43
C PHE A 193 -12.42 -0.74 0.68
N PRO A 194 -11.78 -1.80 0.14
CA PRO A 194 -12.22 -3.17 0.40
C PRO A 194 -12.22 -3.52 1.91
N PRO A 195 -13.30 -4.15 2.41
CA PRO A 195 -14.34 -4.88 1.67
C PRO A 195 -15.58 -4.03 1.34
N GLN A 196 -15.60 -2.74 1.60
CA GLN A 196 -16.80 -1.91 1.49
C GLN A 196 -17.36 -1.80 0.05
N PRO A 197 -16.55 -1.66 -1.02
CA PRO A 197 -17.07 -1.67 -2.38
C PRO A 197 -17.85 -2.94 -2.71
N GLN A 198 -17.37 -4.10 -2.27
CA GLN A 198 -18.03 -5.38 -2.47
C GLN A 198 -19.42 -5.40 -1.80
N LYS A 199 -19.50 -4.90 -0.56
CA LYS A 199 -20.76 -4.80 0.19
C LYS A 199 -21.74 -3.85 -0.49
N LEU A 200 -21.30 -2.64 -0.90
CA LEU A 200 -22.14 -1.68 -1.60
C LEU A 200 -22.71 -2.24 -2.91
N ARG A 201 -21.88 -2.96 -3.70
CA ARG A 201 -22.34 -3.63 -4.93
C ARG A 201 -23.34 -4.74 -4.63
N ALA A 202 -23.07 -5.60 -3.64
CA ALA A 202 -23.98 -6.69 -3.26
C ALA A 202 -25.34 -6.17 -2.79
N GLU A 203 -25.38 -5.06 -2.08
CA GLU A 203 -26.59 -4.39 -1.59
C GLU A 203 -27.23 -3.47 -2.62
N LYS A 204 -26.61 -3.29 -3.80
CA LYS A 204 -27.06 -2.36 -4.86
C LYS A 204 -27.20 -0.91 -4.38
N ILE A 205 -26.27 -0.48 -3.53
CA ILE A 205 -26.21 0.87 -2.99
C ILE A 205 -25.33 1.73 -3.90
N GLY A 206 -25.94 2.71 -4.57
CA GLY A 206 -25.24 3.56 -5.53
C GLY A 206 -24.75 2.81 -6.77
N HIS A 207 -23.87 3.45 -7.53
CA HIS A 207 -23.16 2.86 -8.67
C HIS A 207 -21.74 3.40 -8.73
N VAL A 208 -20.83 2.61 -9.28
CA VAL A 208 -19.40 2.98 -9.37
C VAL A 208 -19.21 4.06 -10.43
N ILE A 209 -18.63 5.20 -10.04
CA ILE A 209 -18.25 6.30 -10.94
C ILE A 209 -16.73 6.36 -11.15
N VAL A 210 -15.94 5.77 -10.26
CA VAL A 210 -14.50 5.52 -10.42
C VAL A 210 -14.14 4.18 -9.82
N ASP A 211 -13.45 3.34 -10.59
CA ASP A 211 -12.78 2.12 -10.15
C ASP A 211 -11.26 2.31 -10.31
N ALA A 212 -10.55 2.51 -9.23
CA ALA A 212 -9.11 2.78 -9.27
C ALA A 212 -8.28 1.63 -9.85
N ALA A 213 -8.81 0.41 -9.88
CA ALA A 213 -8.13 -0.73 -10.47
C ALA A 213 -8.19 -0.74 -12.00
N ARG A 214 -9.15 -0.03 -12.60
CA ARG A 214 -9.44 -0.06 -14.03
C ARG A 214 -9.32 1.31 -14.71
N ASP A 215 -9.69 2.36 -14.01
CA ASP A 215 -9.79 3.70 -14.60
C ASP A 215 -8.44 4.40 -14.61
N ARG A 216 -8.12 4.98 -15.77
CA ARG A 216 -6.94 5.83 -15.93
C ARG A 216 -7.21 7.25 -15.40
N PRO A 217 -6.20 7.89 -14.80
CA PRO A 217 -4.81 7.46 -14.66
C PRO A 217 -4.55 6.56 -13.43
N TRP A 218 -5.48 6.39 -12.51
CA TRP A 218 -5.27 5.78 -11.18
C TRP A 218 -4.80 4.33 -11.23
N ALA A 219 -5.25 3.55 -12.22
CA ALA A 219 -4.80 2.18 -12.45
C ALA A 219 -3.31 2.03 -12.80
N HIS A 220 -2.58 3.14 -12.92
CA HIS A 220 -1.13 3.17 -13.18
C HIS A 220 -0.28 3.54 -11.96
N TYR A 221 -0.91 3.90 -10.83
CA TYR A 221 -0.22 4.35 -9.63
C TYR A 221 -0.50 3.43 -8.45
N PHE A 222 0.48 3.28 -7.57
CA PHE A 222 0.25 2.53 -6.34
C PHE A 222 -0.89 3.15 -5.54
N CYS A 223 -1.86 2.30 -5.17
CA CYS A 223 -2.80 2.64 -4.12
C CYS A 223 -2.09 2.56 -2.77
N CYS A 224 -1.53 1.39 -2.45
CA CYS A 224 -0.88 1.17 -1.17
C CYS A 224 0.64 1.01 -1.30
N MET A 225 1.35 1.62 -0.34
CA MET A 225 2.79 1.54 -0.17
C MET A 225 3.15 1.17 1.27
N VAL A 226 4.34 0.63 1.47
CA VAL A 226 4.92 0.43 2.80
C VAL A 226 5.72 1.67 3.17
N GLY A 227 5.37 2.28 4.30
CA GLY A 227 6.12 3.34 4.94
C GLY A 227 6.65 2.91 6.30
N ALA A 228 7.73 3.55 6.73
CA ALA A 228 8.33 3.36 8.05
C ALA A 228 8.51 4.71 8.75
N ASN A 229 8.54 4.68 10.09
CA ASN A 229 9.07 5.80 10.84
C ASN A 229 10.56 5.94 10.51
N ARG A 230 10.97 7.13 10.05
CA ARG A 230 12.34 7.40 9.59
C ARG A 230 13.38 7.15 10.68
N ASP A 231 13.09 7.56 11.91
CA ASP A 231 14.02 7.39 13.02
C ASP A 231 14.19 5.91 13.39
N PHE A 232 13.12 5.12 13.27
CA PHE A 232 13.21 3.67 13.40
C PHE A 232 14.05 3.07 12.29
N ALA A 233 13.78 3.41 11.03
CA ALA A 233 14.49 2.88 9.87
C ALA A 233 15.99 3.22 9.91
N THR A 234 16.34 4.45 10.31
CA THR A 234 17.74 4.90 10.43
C THR A 234 18.47 4.19 11.55
N ARG A 235 17.82 3.98 12.70
CA ARG A 235 18.44 3.27 13.85
C ARG A 235 18.49 1.76 13.69
N ASN A 236 17.61 1.19 12.86
CA ASN A 236 17.41 -0.25 12.71
C ASN A 236 17.35 -0.66 11.22
N PRO A 237 18.40 -0.40 10.42
CA PRO A 237 18.36 -0.64 8.98
C PRO A 237 18.21 -2.11 8.61
N VAL A 238 18.82 -3.04 9.35
CA VAL A 238 18.68 -4.48 9.10
C VAL A 238 17.26 -4.95 9.46
N ALA A 239 16.73 -4.50 10.59
CA ALA A 239 15.37 -4.81 11.01
C ALA A 239 14.34 -4.26 9.99
N THR A 240 14.50 -3.02 9.53
CA THR A 240 13.63 -2.41 8.52
C THR A 240 13.64 -3.20 7.21
N LYS A 241 14.83 -3.54 6.69
CA LYS A 241 14.98 -4.36 5.48
C LYS A 241 14.32 -5.73 5.63
N ARG A 242 14.51 -6.41 6.77
CA ARG A 242 13.90 -7.71 7.03
C ARG A 242 12.39 -7.64 7.19
N ALA A 243 11.88 -6.61 7.86
CA ALA A 243 10.45 -6.39 7.98
C ALA A 243 9.80 -6.13 6.61
N LEU A 244 10.40 -5.28 5.78
CA LEU A 244 9.97 -5.08 4.40
C LEU A 244 9.97 -6.38 3.60
N ARG A 245 11.04 -7.19 3.71
CA ARG A 245 11.14 -8.48 3.04
C ARG A 245 10.03 -9.45 3.46
N ALA A 246 9.66 -9.47 4.74
CA ALA A 246 8.54 -10.27 5.24
C ALA A 246 7.20 -9.82 4.62
N ILE A 247 6.95 -8.51 4.57
CA ILE A 247 5.73 -7.96 3.96
C ILE A 247 5.68 -8.27 2.45
N LEU A 248 6.79 -8.10 1.73
CA LEU A 248 6.83 -8.39 0.28
C LEU A 248 6.67 -9.89 -0.03
N LYS A 249 7.21 -10.79 0.82
CA LYS A 249 6.94 -12.24 0.71
C LYS A 249 5.46 -12.54 0.97
N ALA A 250 4.84 -11.87 1.93
CA ALA A 250 3.40 -11.99 2.16
C ALA A 250 2.58 -11.46 0.97
N THR A 251 3.04 -10.40 0.31
CA THR A 251 2.45 -9.90 -0.95
C THR A 251 2.49 -10.98 -2.05
N ASP A 252 3.63 -11.64 -2.20
CA ASP A 252 3.76 -12.75 -3.16
C ASP A 252 2.83 -13.94 -2.78
N ILE A 253 2.61 -14.23 -1.49
CA ILE A 253 1.63 -15.25 -1.05
C ILE A 253 0.20 -14.83 -1.43
N CYS A 254 -0.20 -13.59 -1.16
CA CYS A 254 -1.52 -13.07 -1.56
C CYS A 254 -1.72 -13.17 -3.08
N ALA A 255 -0.66 -12.93 -3.86
CA ALA A 255 -0.69 -12.99 -5.31
C ALA A 255 -0.78 -14.41 -5.88
N GLN A 256 -0.09 -15.38 -5.25
CA GLN A 256 0.05 -16.76 -5.76
C GLN A 256 -1.04 -17.69 -5.24
N ASP A 257 -1.49 -17.49 -4.02
CA ASP A 257 -2.49 -18.32 -3.34
C ASP A 257 -3.49 -17.44 -2.57
N PRO A 258 -4.37 -16.71 -3.29
CA PRO A 258 -5.40 -15.87 -2.66
C PRO A 258 -6.36 -16.68 -1.79
N GLN A 259 -6.58 -17.95 -2.08
CA GLN A 259 -7.42 -18.85 -1.27
C GLN A 259 -6.82 -19.08 0.12
N ARG A 260 -5.50 -19.32 0.19
CA ARG A 260 -4.78 -19.44 1.47
C ARG A 260 -4.82 -18.13 2.25
N ALA A 261 -4.59 -17.02 1.57
CA ALA A 261 -4.63 -15.70 2.19
C ALA A 261 -6.03 -15.39 2.73
N ALA A 262 -7.10 -15.66 1.97
CA ALA A 262 -8.48 -15.48 2.41
C ALA A 262 -8.82 -16.34 3.65
N ARG A 263 -8.44 -17.62 3.64
CA ARG A 263 -8.60 -18.49 4.83
C ARG A 263 -7.87 -17.93 6.05
N TYR A 264 -6.67 -17.40 5.86
CA TYR A 264 -5.92 -16.79 6.95
C TYR A 264 -6.66 -15.58 7.53
N LEU A 265 -7.15 -14.66 6.69
CA LEU A 265 -7.90 -13.48 7.14
C LEU A 265 -9.14 -13.86 7.96
N VAL A 266 -9.90 -14.85 7.49
CA VAL A 266 -11.10 -15.34 8.22
C VAL A 266 -10.71 -16.00 9.55
N THR A 267 -9.71 -16.89 9.54
CA THR A 267 -9.26 -17.60 10.74
C THR A 267 -8.75 -16.64 11.83
N LYS A 268 -8.15 -15.52 11.41
CA LYS A 268 -7.64 -14.48 12.31
C LYS A 268 -8.69 -13.41 12.67
N GLY A 269 -9.88 -13.49 12.10
CA GLY A 269 -10.98 -12.56 12.39
C GLY A 269 -10.82 -11.17 11.73
N TYR A 270 -9.98 -11.06 10.70
CA TYR A 270 -9.82 -9.81 9.93
C TYR A 270 -10.97 -9.56 8.95
N GLU A 271 -11.59 -10.60 8.44
CA GLU A 271 -12.77 -10.56 7.58
C GLU A 271 -13.65 -11.79 7.90
N PRO A 272 -14.95 -11.60 8.19
CA PRO A 272 -15.82 -12.71 8.53
C PRO A 272 -16.21 -13.58 7.32
N SER A 273 -16.21 -13.01 6.09
CA SER A 273 -16.61 -13.71 4.87
C SER A 273 -15.41 -14.17 4.05
N TYR A 274 -15.30 -15.49 3.86
CA TYR A 274 -14.29 -16.07 2.98
C TYR A 274 -14.46 -15.64 1.53
N GLU A 275 -15.69 -15.59 1.05
CA GLU A 275 -16.04 -15.19 -0.32
C GLU A 275 -15.61 -13.75 -0.58
N THR A 276 -15.92 -12.84 0.34
CA THR A 276 -15.50 -11.43 0.25
C THR A 276 -13.98 -11.29 0.28
N ALA A 277 -13.30 -11.98 1.21
CA ALA A 277 -11.85 -11.96 1.28
C ALA A 277 -11.22 -12.48 -0.02
N LEU A 278 -11.72 -13.61 -0.55
CA LEU A 278 -11.22 -14.21 -1.78
C LEU A 278 -11.47 -13.30 -3.00
N GLU A 279 -12.65 -12.69 -3.12
CA GLU A 279 -12.97 -11.74 -4.18
C GLU A 279 -11.97 -10.58 -4.19
N VAL A 280 -11.77 -9.93 -3.05
CA VAL A 280 -10.83 -8.81 -2.92
C VAL A 280 -9.41 -9.22 -3.28
N LEU A 281 -8.89 -10.30 -2.67
CA LEU A 281 -7.51 -10.73 -2.87
C LEU A 281 -7.24 -11.20 -4.31
N SER A 282 -8.25 -11.77 -4.99
CA SER A 282 -8.13 -12.21 -6.38
C SER A 282 -8.13 -11.04 -7.38
N ASN A 283 -8.80 -9.93 -7.03
CA ASN A 283 -8.94 -8.75 -7.90
C ASN A 283 -7.80 -7.74 -7.73
N LEU A 284 -7.08 -7.76 -6.59
CA LEU A 284 -5.97 -6.84 -6.36
C LEU A 284 -4.70 -7.25 -7.13
N SER A 285 -4.00 -6.27 -7.65
CA SER A 285 -2.84 -6.45 -8.53
C SER A 285 -1.54 -6.77 -7.79
N TYR A 286 -1.57 -7.59 -6.73
CA TYR A 286 -0.38 -7.96 -5.95
C TYR A 286 0.73 -8.60 -6.78
N ARG A 287 0.42 -9.29 -7.89
CA ARG A 287 1.44 -9.89 -8.78
C ARG A 287 2.33 -8.85 -9.44
N ARG A 288 1.84 -7.63 -9.59
CA ARG A 288 2.44 -6.60 -10.44
C ARG A 288 3.15 -5.51 -9.64
N TRP A 289 3.38 -5.69 -8.34
CA TRP A 289 4.00 -4.65 -7.53
C TRP A 289 5.40 -4.23 -8.03
N ARG A 290 6.09 -5.11 -8.77
CA ARG A 290 7.39 -4.80 -9.38
C ARG A 290 7.29 -4.08 -10.72
N ASP A 291 6.09 -4.02 -11.33
CA ASP A 291 5.90 -3.43 -12.66
C ASP A 291 5.65 -1.92 -12.62
N PHE A 292 5.31 -1.39 -11.44
CA PHE A 292 4.96 0.00 -11.26
C PHE A 292 6.11 0.79 -10.63
N ASN A 293 6.19 2.08 -10.99
CA ASN A 293 7.20 2.99 -10.46
C ASN A 293 6.64 3.74 -9.23
N ALA A 294 7.29 3.56 -8.07
CA ALA A 294 6.91 4.24 -6.84
C ALA A 294 7.10 5.76 -6.94
N GLU A 295 8.17 6.22 -7.63
CA GLU A 295 8.43 7.63 -7.83
C GLU A 295 7.35 8.32 -8.66
N ASP A 296 6.88 7.67 -9.74
CA ASP A 296 5.81 8.23 -10.58
C ASP A 296 4.51 8.36 -9.79
N THR A 297 4.23 7.42 -8.88
CA THR A 297 3.10 7.50 -7.97
C THR A 297 3.18 8.73 -7.06
N LEU A 298 4.31 8.91 -6.40
CA LEU A 298 4.51 10.04 -5.51
C LEU A 298 4.46 11.37 -6.27
N ARG A 299 5.08 11.41 -7.46
CA ARG A 299 5.10 12.58 -8.33
C ARG A 299 3.70 12.98 -8.79
N PHE A 300 2.89 12.00 -9.19
CA PHE A 300 1.51 12.23 -9.60
C PHE A 300 0.68 12.83 -8.47
N HIS A 301 0.64 12.17 -7.32
CA HIS A 301 -0.16 12.63 -6.20
C HIS A 301 0.35 13.94 -5.61
N ALA A 302 1.66 14.12 -5.47
CA ALA A 302 2.23 15.39 -4.98
C ALA A 302 1.88 16.57 -5.91
N LEU A 303 1.89 16.36 -7.23
CA LEU A 303 1.47 17.40 -8.17
C LEU A 303 0.00 17.79 -7.94
N ARG A 304 -0.91 16.80 -7.86
CA ARG A 304 -2.34 17.03 -7.66
C ARG A 304 -2.65 17.71 -6.33
N LEU A 305 -2.05 17.23 -5.24
CA LEU A 305 -2.24 17.84 -3.91
C LEU A 305 -1.71 19.27 -3.83
N ARG A 306 -0.61 19.56 -4.53
CA ARG A 306 -0.06 20.91 -4.61
C ARG A 306 -0.97 21.86 -5.39
N GLU A 307 -1.55 21.43 -6.50
CA GLU A 307 -2.49 22.23 -7.32
C GLU A 307 -3.68 22.74 -6.50
N VAL A 308 -4.14 21.95 -5.55
CA VAL A 308 -5.27 22.32 -4.67
C VAL A 308 -4.81 22.87 -3.32
N GLY A 309 -3.53 23.09 -3.13
CA GLY A 309 -2.96 23.74 -1.95
C GLY A 309 -2.95 22.89 -0.67
N LEU A 310 -3.05 21.55 -0.80
CA LEU A 310 -2.94 20.61 0.33
C LEU A 310 -1.49 20.33 0.73
N ILE A 311 -0.54 20.60 -0.15
CA ILE A 311 0.91 20.59 0.14
C ILE A 311 1.57 21.84 -0.46
N LYS A 312 2.78 22.17 0.03
CA LYS A 312 3.53 23.37 -0.37
C LYS A 312 4.70 23.04 -1.32
N ASN A 313 5.42 21.95 -1.05
CA ASN A 313 6.63 21.61 -1.75
C ASN A 313 6.36 21.01 -3.16
N ALA A 314 7.32 21.18 -4.06
CA ALA A 314 7.28 20.54 -5.37
C ALA A 314 7.56 19.03 -5.27
N SER A 315 7.08 18.26 -6.25
CA SER A 315 7.18 16.80 -6.26
C SER A 315 8.61 16.27 -6.09
N ASN A 316 9.62 16.93 -6.70
CA ASN A 316 11.02 16.52 -6.57
C ASN A 316 11.54 16.62 -5.12
N LYS A 317 11.08 17.61 -4.35
CA LYS A 317 11.44 17.73 -2.93
C LYS A 317 10.74 16.67 -2.09
N ILE A 318 9.47 16.36 -2.38
CA ILE A 318 8.73 15.26 -1.74
C ILE A 318 9.46 13.93 -1.98
N MET A 319 9.93 13.71 -3.23
CA MET A 319 10.71 12.52 -3.59
C MET A 319 11.99 12.41 -2.75
N ALA A 320 12.85 13.44 -2.80
CA ALA A 320 14.12 13.44 -2.07
C ALA A 320 13.94 13.28 -0.55
N GLN A 321 12.86 13.77 0.02
CA GLN A 321 12.57 13.65 1.46
C GLN A 321 11.86 12.35 1.84
N GLY A 322 11.16 11.73 0.90
CA GLY A 322 10.30 10.56 1.17
C GLY A 322 10.97 9.20 0.90
N THR A 323 12.08 9.16 0.14
CA THR A 323 12.70 7.90 -0.33
C THR A 323 14.16 7.70 0.08
N ASP A 324 14.82 8.69 0.69
CA ASP A 324 16.24 8.64 1.12
C ASP A 324 16.39 8.18 2.58
#